data_df25382bd7760e26c99ee489e30e4162
#
_entry.id   df25382bd7760e26c99ee489e30e4162
#
_cell.length_a   1.000
_cell.length_b   1.000
_cell.length_c   1.000
_cell.angle_alpha   90.00
_cell.angle_beta   90.00
_cell.angle_gamma   90.00
#
_symmetry.space_group_name_H-M   'P 1'
#
loop_
_entity.id
_entity.type
_entity.pdbx_description
1 polymer ?
#
loop_
_entity_poly.entity_id
_entity_poly.type
_entity_poly.pdbx_seq_one_letter_code
_entity_poly.pdbx_strand_id
1 'polypeptide(L)'
;SVKMEVEWLEQHVKHLQEDENQFRSLVDQAAHHIKNSIEQVLLAWFDQQSVDSVMCHRLARQATAMAEEGALYLRIHPEKEALMRETFGKRFTLIIEPGFSPDQAELSSTRYAVEFSLSRHFNALLKWLRNGEDKRGSDEY
;
A
#
# COMPACT_ATOMS: atom_id res chain seq x y z
N SER A 1 3.30 54.47 -0.83
CA SER A 1 4.74 54.55 -0.79
C SER A 1 5.34 53.13 -0.90
N VAL A 2 6.57 53.08 -1.30
CA VAL A 2 7.32 51.83 -1.41
C VAL A 2 7.37 51.09 -0.06
N LYS A 3 7.53 51.81 1.03
CA LYS A 3 7.55 51.24 2.38
C LYS A 3 6.24 50.57 2.73
N MET A 4 5.10 51.20 2.42
CA MET A 4 3.78 50.62 2.66
C MET A 4 3.52 49.39 1.82
N GLU A 5 3.97 49.37 0.57
CA GLU A 5 3.87 48.22 -0.34
C GLU A 5 4.70 47.03 0.17
N VAL A 6 5.91 47.29 0.68
CA VAL A 6 6.76 46.27 1.26
C VAL A 6 6.13 45.67 2.51
N GLU A 7 5.59 46.52 3.41
CA GLU A 7 4.90 46.05 4.60
C GLU A 7 3.68 45.21 4.25
N TRP A 8 2.91 45.61 3.25
CA TRP A 8 1.77 44.84 2.78
C TRP A 8 2.20 43.47 2.26
N LEU A 9 3.26 43.43 1.44
CA LEU A 9 3.81 42.17 0.93
C LEU A 9 4.30 41.27 2.04
N GLU A 10 5.00 41.82 3.03
CA GLU A 10 5.47 41.05 4.20
C GLU A 10 4.31 40.42 4.95
N GLN A 11 3.24 41.17 5.18
CA GLN A 11 2.05 40.68 5.85
C GLN A 11 1.34 39.59 5.02
N HIS A 12 1.26 39.81 3.72
CA HIS A 12 0.64 38.83 2.82
C HIS A 12 1.42 37.51 2.79
N VAL A 13 2.75 37.56 2.69
CA VAL A 13 3.62 36.40 2.74
C VAL A 13 3.47 35.68 4.07
N LYS A 14 3.41 36.42 5.17
CA LYS A 14 3.21 35.84 6.51
C LYS A 14 1.88 35.09 6.60
N HIS A 15 0.79 35.66 6.08
CA HIS A 15 -0.50 34.98 6.03
C HIS A 15 -0.46 33.69 5.18
N LEU A 16 0.20 33.74 4.04
CA LEU A 16 0.36 32.55 3.19
C LEU A 16 1.14 31.44 3.89
N GLN A 17 2.17 31.81 4.65
CA GLN A 17 2.97 30.85 5.43
C GLN A 17 2.14 30.23 6.56
N GLU A 18 1.34 31.04 7.25
CA GLU A 18 0.43 30.57 8.31
C GLU A 18 -0.61 29.61 7.74
N ASP A 19 -1.22 29.94 6.61
CA ASP A 19 -2.18 29.10 5.92
C ASP A 19 -1.56 27.79 5.45
N GLU A 20 -0.35 27.84 4.92
CA GLU A 20 0.40 26.65 4.52
C GLU A 20 0.69 25.75 5.71
N ASN A 21 1.11 26.34 6.84
CA ASN A 21 1.40 25.58 8.05
C ASN A 21 0.14 24.94 8.62
N GLN A 22 -0.99 25.64 8.61
CA GLN A 22 -2.29 25.07 9.02
C GLN A 22 -2.71 23.93 8.11
N PHE A 23 -2.58 24.11 6.81
CA PHE A 23 -2.89 23.07 5.84
C PHE A 23 -2.02 21.84 6.05
N ARG A 24 -0.72 22.03 6.24
CA ARG A 24 0.22 20.94 6.50
C ARG A 24 -0.13 20.18 7.77
N SER A 25 -0.49 20.90 8.84
CA SER A 25 -0.93 20.29 10.09
C SER A 25 -2.20 19.46 9.91
N LEU A 26 -3.17 19.97 9.16
CA LEU A 26 -4.39 19.22 8.84
C LEU A 26 -4.11 17.96 8.01
N VAL A 27 -3.21 18.06 7.04
CA VAL A 27 -2.79 16.91 6.25
C VAL A 27 -2.11 15.86 7.13
N ASP A 28 -1.23 16.27 8.04
CA ASP A 28 -0.56 15.37 8.97
C ASP A 28 -1.54 14.69 9.93
N GLN A 29 -2.51 15.43 10.45
CA GLN A 29 -3.57 14.88 11.31
C GLN A 29 -4.45 13.89 10.54
N ALA A 30 -4.81 14.23 9.32
CA ALA A 30 -5.60 13.36 8.46
C ALA A 30 -4.83 12.09 8.11
N ALA A 31 -3.55 12.20 7.78
CA ALA A 31 -2.68 11.05 7.49
C ALA A 31 -2.56 10.13 8.71
N HIS A 32 -2.38 10.70 9.90
CA HIS A 32 -2.32 9.94 11.15
C HIS A 32 -3.62 9.20 11.43
N HIS A 33 -4.75 9.88 11.27
CA HIS A 33 -6.07 9.28 11.43
C HIS A 33 -6.31 8.15 10.42
N ILE A 34 -5.93 8.36 9.17
CA ILE A 34 -6.05 7.35 8.11
C ILE A 34 -5.20 6.12 8.45
N LYS A 35 -3.96 6.31 8.90
CA LYS A 35 -3.08 5.21 9.30
C LYS A 35 -3.68 4.38 10.43
N ASN A 36 -4.20 5.04 11.46
CA ASN A 36 -4.87 4.37 12.57
C ASN A 36 -6.10 3.60 12.11
N SER A 37 -6.90 4.20 11.23
CA SER A 37 -8.08 3.54 10.66
C SER A 37 -7.70 2.33 9.83
N ILE A 38 -6.65 2.43 9.02
CA ILE A 38 -6.14 1.32 8.22
C ILE A 38 -5.64 0.19 9.13
N GLU A 39 -4.89 0.49 10.19
CA GLU A 39 -4.44 -0.51 11.16
C GLU A 39 -5.62 -1.26 11.77
N GLN A 40 -6.66 -0.54 12.20
CA GLN A 40 -7.86 -1.15 12.77
C GLN A 40 -8.57 -2.06 11.77
N VAL A 41 -8.72 -1.62 10.54
CA VAL A 41 -9.34 -2.41 9.46
C VAL A 41 -8.52 -3.66 9.18
N LEU A 42 -7.20 -3.54 9.06
CA LEU A 42 -6.30 -4.66 8.78
C LEU A 42 -6.34 -5.70 9.90
N LEU A 43 -6.31 -5.27 11.16
CA LEU A 43 -6.40 -6.17 12.31
C LEU A 43 -7.72 -6.92 12.31
N ALA A 44 -8.82 -6.21 12.08
CA ALA A 44 -10.14 -6.81 11.99
C ALA A 44 -10.24 -7.78 10.80
N TRP A 45 -9.66 -7.43 9.67
CA TRP A 45 -9.65 -8.28 8.47
C TRP A 45 -8.88 -9.57 8.68
N PHE A 46 -7.69 -9.48 9.29
CA PHE A 46 -6.85 -10.65 9.54
C PHE A 46 -7.50 -11.63 10.51
N ASP A 47 -8.31 -11.11 11.45
CA ASP A 47 -9.04 -11.96 12.38
C ASP A 47 -10.29 -12.59 11.75
N GLN A 48 -10.92 -11.92 10.78
CA GLN A 48 -12.22 -12.32 10.24
C GLN A 48 -12.15 -12.89 8.82
N GLN A 49 -11.14 -12.49 8.03
CA GLN A 49 -10.99 -12.94 6.65
C GLN A 49 -9.94 -14.03 6.55
N SER A 50 -10.20 -14.98 5.68
CA SER A 50 -9.18 -15.96 5.35
C SER A 50 -8.00 -15.28 4.65
N VAL A 51 -6.81 -15.83 4.84
CA VAL A 51 -5.59 -15.42 4.13
C VAL A 51 -5.83 -15.47 2.62
N ASP A 52 -6.65 -16.40 2.17
CA ASP A 52 -6.99 -16.58 0.76
C ASP A 52 -7.73 -15.37 0.18
N SER A 53 -8.68 -14.80 0.91
CA SER A 53 -9.41 -13.60 0.47
C SER A 53 -8.49 -12.40 0.32
N VAL A 54 -7.58 -12.21 1.27
CA VAL A 54 -6.60 -11.12 1.22
C VAL A 54 -5.65 -11.31 0.05
N MET A 55 -5.17 -12.53 -0.18
CA MET A 55 -4.30 -12.87 -1.30
C MET A 55 -4.99 -12.57 -2.64
N CYS A 56 -6.21 -13.05 -2.83
CA CYS A 56 -6.97 -12.80 -4.05
C CYS A 56 -7.19 -11.32 -4.30
N HIS A 57 -7.47 -10.57 -3.26
CA HIS A 57 -7.64 -9.11 -3.36
C HIS A 57 -6.35 -8.41 -3.81
N ARG A 58 -5.22 -8.78 -3.21
CA ARG A 58 -3.92 -8.22 -3.57
C ARG A 58 -3.55 -8.55 -5.01
N LEU A 59 -3.76 -9.79 -5.41
CA LEU A 59 -3.49 -10.25 -6.77
C LEU A 59 -4.36 -9.53 -7.79
N ALA A 60 -5.65 -9.34 -7.51
CA ALA A 60 -6.55 -8.62 -8.38
C ALA A 60 -6.11 -7.15 -8.57
N ARG A 61 -5.70 -6.48 -7.50
CA ARG A 61 -5.19 -5.11 -7.58
C ARG A 61 -3.89 -5.03 -8.36
N GLN A 62 -2.97 -5.93 -8.12
CA GLN A 62 -1.70 -5.97 -8.83
C GLN A 62 -1.90 -6.28 -10.31
N ALA A 63 -2.79 -7.22 -10.63
CA ALA A 63 -3.13 -7.54 -12.01
C ALA A 63 -3.73 -6.34 -12.74
N THR A 64 -4.57 -5.55 -12.06
CA THR A 64 -5.12 -4.31 -12.62
C THR A 64 -4.01 -3.31 -12.92
N ALA A 65 -3.04 -3.16 -12.02
CA ALA A 65 -1.89 -2.29 -12.25
C ALA A 65 -0.99 -2.77 -13.39
N MET A 66 -1.01 -4.07 -13.71
CA MET A 66 -0.24 -4.69 -14.80
C MET A 66 -1.08 -4.95 -16.05
N ALA A 67 -2.26 -4.37 -16.16
CA ALA A 67 -3.21 -4.68 -17.24
C ALA A 67 -2.67 -4.44 -18.65
N GLU A 68 -1.74 -3.49 -18.80
CA GLU A 68 -1.13 -3.17 -20.09
C GLU A 68 0.05 -4.08 -20.48
N GLU A 69 0.49 -4.96 -19.57
CA GLU A 69 1.63 -5.83 -19.79
C GLU A 69 1.30 -7.06 -20.66
N GLY A 70 0.04 -7.30 -20.97
CA GLY A 70 -0.38 -8.47 -21.74
C GLY A 70 -0.56 -9.71 -20.87
N ALA A 71 0.02 -10.84 -21.28
CA ALA A 71 -0.12 -12.10 -20.56
C ALA A 71 0.54 -12.05 -19.19
N LEU A 72 -0.19 -12.50 -18.17
CA LEU A 72 0.28 -12.57 -16.79
C LEU A 72 0.43 -14.02 -16.33
N TYR A 73 1.49 -14.25 -15.57
CA TYR A 73 1.84 -15.56 -15.01
C TYR A 73 1.77 -15.47 -13.50
N LEU A 74 1.09 -16.45 -12.89
CA LEU A 74 0.95 -16.52 -11.45
C LEU A 74 1.62 -17.77 -10.91
N ARG A 75 2.68 -17.59 -10.11
CA ARG A 75 3.33 -18.68 -9.38
C ARG A 75 2.72 -18.78 -8.00
N ILE A 76 2.31 -19.97 -7.62
CA ILE A 76 1.63 -20.24 -6.36
C ILE A 76 2.03 -21.59 -5.79
N HIS A 77 1.83 -21.75 -4.48
CA HIS A 77 1.92 -23.05 -3.84
C HIS A 77 0.83 -24.00 -4.38
N PRO A 78 1.10 -25.30 -4.52
CA PRO A 78 0.13 -26.29 -5.04
C PRO A 78 -1.22 -26.26 -4.33
N GLU A 79 -1.26 -25.98 -3.03
CA GLU A 79 -2.52 -25.91 -2.26
C GLU A 79 -3.46 -24.80 -2.73
N LYS A 80 -2.95 -23.80 -3.43
CA LYS A 80 -3.73 -22.65 -3.89
C LYS A 80 -4.20 -22.77 -5.33
N GLU A 81 -3.84 -23.84 -6.03
CA GLU A 81 -4.18 -24.00 -7.44
C GLU A 81 -5.69 -23.95 -7.70
N ALA A 82 -6.47 -24.75 -6.95
CA ALA A 82 -7.91 -24.81 -7.13
C ALA A 82 -8.56 -23.44 -6.87
N LEU A 83 -8.17 -22.77 -5.80
CA LEU A 83 -8.66 -21.44 -5.44
C LEU A 83 -8.39 -20.42 -6.56
N MET A 84 -7.18 -20.41 -7.07
CA MET A 84 -6.77 -19.44 -8.09
C MET A 84 -7.45 -19.70 -9.43
N ARG A 85 -7.65 -20.95 -9.80
CA ARG A 85 -8.41 -21.31 -11.01
C ARG A 85 -9.87 -20.89 -10.88
N GLU A 86 -10.46 -21.10 -9.72
CA GLU A 86 -11.85 -20.72 -9.47
C GLU A 86 -12.02 -19.18 -9.47
N THR A 87 -11.10 -18.48 -8.81
CA THR A 87 -11.21 -17.02 -8.63
C THR A 87 -10.89 -16.27 -9.92
N PHE A 88 -9.82 -16.63 -10.60
CA PHE A 88 -9.30 -15.85 -11.72
C PHE A 88 -9.52 -16.52 -13.08
N GLY A 89 -9.88 -17.80 -13.10
CA GLY A 89 -10.13 -18.53 -14.35
C GLY A 89 -8.88 -18.58 -15.23
N LYS A 90 -9.04 -18.12 -16.46
CA LYS A 90 -7.97 -18.10 -17.46
C LYS A 90 -7.22 -16.75 -17.53
N ARG A 91 -7.47 -15.85 -16.58
CA ARG A 91 -6.82 -14.53 -16.60
C ARG A 91 -5.32 -14.60 -16.38
N PHE A 92 -4.88 -15.63 -15.67
CA PHE A 92 -3.47 -15.88 -15.43
C PHE A 92 -3.07 -17.27 -15.95
N THR A 93 -1.85 -17.40 -16.42
CA THR A 93 -1.22 -18.70 -16.61
C THR A 93 -0.64 -19.13 -15.26
N LEU A 94 -1.15 -20.20 -14.69
CA LEU A 94 -0.70 -20.70 -13.38
C LEU A 94 0.57 -21.52 -13.52
N ILE A 95 1.51 -21.25 -12.63
CA ILE A 95 2.75 -22.00 -12.47
C ILE A 95 2.79 -22.49 -11.03
N ILE A 96 2.82 -23.80 -10.85
CA ILE A 96 2.85 -24.41 -9.54
C ILE A 96 4.27 -24.45 -9.05
N GLU A 97 4.48 -23.86 -7.87
CA GLU A 97 5.81 -23.76 -7.26
C GLU A 97 5.81 -24.39 -5.87
N PRO A 98 6.22 -25.67 -5.77
CA PRO A 98 6.21 -26.37 -4.47
C PRO A 98 7.13 -25.74 -3.42
N GLY A 99 8.12 -24.96 -3.85
CA GLY A 99 9.02 -24.25 -2.94
C GLY A 99 8.43 -23.01 -2.29
N PHE A 100 7.27 -22.54 -2.78
CA PHE A 100 6.59 -21.41 -2.15
C PHE A 100 5.87 -21.84 -0.87
N SER A 101 5.73 -20.93 0.08
CA SER A 101 4.80 -21.13 1.18
C SER A 101 3.35 -20.90 0.71
N PRO A 102 2.33 -21.41 1.44
CA PRO A 102 0.93 -21.27 1.01
C PRO A 102 0.45 -19.83 0.88
N ASP A 103 1.05 -18.89 1.62
CA ASP A 103 0.71 -17.47 1.58
C ASP A 103 1.60 -16.65 0.64
N GLN A 104 2.44 -17.30 -0.12
CA GLN A 104 3.37 -16.68 -1.07
C GLN A 104 2.85 -16.84 -2.50
N ALA A 105 2.93 -15.76 -3.27
CA ALA A 105 2.60 -15.74 -4.67
C ALA A 105 3.50 -14.79 -5.43
N GLU A 106 3.73 -15.05 -6.71
CA GLU A 106 4.45 -14.15 -7.60
C GLU A 106 3.61 -13.91 -8.85
N LEU A 107 3.28 -12.66 -9.13
CA LEU A 107 2.61 -12.25 -10.35
C LEU A 107 3.64 -11.62 -11.28
N SER A 108 3.75 -12.13 -12.49
CA SER A 108 4.76 -11.65 -13.45
C SER A 108 4.18 -11.44 -14.84
N SER A 109 4.77 -10.48 -15.53
CA SER A 109 4.68 -10.33 -16.98
C SER A 109 5.99 -10.76 -17.61
N THR A 110 6.15 -10.58 -18.92
CA THR A 110 7.44 -10.79 -19.58
C THR A 110 8.47 -9.73 -19.19
N ARG A 111 8.07 -8.63 -18.55
CA ARG A 111 8.93 -7.48 -18.23
C ARG A 111 9.37 -7.42 -16.79
N TYR A 112 8.49 -7.77 -15.84
CA TYR A 112 8.84 -7.71 -14.42
C TYR A 112 7.95 -8.66 -13.61
N ALA A 113 8.34 -8.88 -12.36
CA ALA A 113 7.64 -9.73 -11.42
C ALA A 113 7.42 -9.01 -10.09
N VAL A 114 6.29 -9.30 -9.46
CA VAL A 114 5.94 -8.80 -8.12
C VAL A 114 5.66 -10.01 -7.24
N GLU A 115 6.44 -10.16 -6.18
CA GLU A 115 6.29 -11.25 -5.23
C GLU A 115 5.50 -10.77 -4.00
N PHE A 116 4.60 -11.62 -3.52
CA PHE A 116 3.83 -11.40 -2.30
C PHE A 116 4.11 -12.50 -1.29
N SER A 117 4.30 -12.10 -0.06
CA SER A 117 4.19 -12.97 1.10
C SER A 117 3.27 -12.25 2.09
N LEU A 118 2.03 -12.73 2.24
CA LEU A 118 1.02 -12.01 3.01
C LEU A 118 1.41 -11.83 4.47
N SER A 119 1.88 -12.89 5.13
CA SER A 119 2.31 -12.78 6.51
C SER A 119 3.47 -11.79 6.68
N ARG A 120 4.44 -11.81 5.78
CA ARG A 120 5.57 -10.89 5.80
C ARG A 120 5.11 -9.44 5.57
N HIS A 121 4.28 -9.23 4.56
CA HIS A 121 3.76 -7.90 4.22
C HIS A 121 2.86 -7.34 5.33
N PHE A 122 2.01 -8.17 5.90
CA PHE A 122 1.15 -7.76 7.00
C PHE A 122 1.97 -7.36 8.23
N ASN A 123 2.93 -8.17 8.63
CA ASN A 123 3.80 -7.87 9.75
C ASN A 123 4.65 -6.62 9.52
N ALA A 124 5.16 -6.44 8.31
CA ALA A 124 5.91 -5.25 7.93
C ALA A 124 5.02 -4.00 7.96
N LEU A 125 3.79 -4.10 7.46
CA LEU A 125 2.84 -3.00 7.47
C LEU A 125 2.43 -2.61 8.88
N LEU A 126 2.13 -3.58 9.75
CA LEU A 126 1.83 -3.30 11.15
C LEU A 126 3.00 -2.63 11.86
N LYS A 127 4.20 -3.12 11.64
CA LYS A 127 5.41 -2.54 12.21
C LYS A 127 5.59 -1.10 11.73
N TRP A 128 5.41 -0.85 10.45
CA TRP A 128 5.50 0.50 9.89
C TRP A 128 4.45 1.44 10.48
N LEU A 129 3.19 1.00 10.58
CA LEU A 129 2.10 1.79 11.16
C LEU A 129 2.36 2.13 12.63
N ARG A 130 2.81 1.15 13.42
CA ARG A 130 3.07 1.34 14.86
C ARG A 130 4.27 2.23 15.13
N ASN A 131 5.31 2.14 14.30
CA ASN A 131 6.57 2.85 14.48
C ASN A 131 6.73 4.05 13.54
N GLY A 132 5.74 4.30 12.68
CA GLY A 132 5.85 5.30 11.61
C GLY A 132 6.09 6.72 12.13
N GLU A 133 5.52 7.08 13.26
CA GLU A 133 5.70 8.40 13.87
C GLU A 133 7.06 8.56 14.54
N ASP A 134 7.54 7.52 15.22
CA ASP A 134 8.85 7.52 15.84
C ASP A 134 9.96 7.63 14.80
N LYS A 135 9.76 7.01 13.64
CA LYS A 135 10.66 7.13 12.50
C LYS A 135 10.64 8.50 11.85
N ARG A 136 9.51 9.20 11.85
CA ARG A 136 9.44 10.56 11.31
C ARG A 136 10.34 11.54 12.02
N GLY A 137 10.46 11.43 13.33
CA GLY A 137 11.34 12.28 14.10
C GLY A 137 12.83 11.95 13.90
N SER A 138 13.16 10.74 13.51
CA SER A 138 14.53 10.27 13.38
C SER A 138 15.07 10.17 11.95
N ASP A 139 14.20 10.11 10.94
CA ASP A 139 14.56 9.90 9.54
C ASP A 139 14.48 11.16 8.67
N GLU A 140 14.28 12.31 9.28
CA GLU A 140 14.15 13.59 8.55
C GLU A 140 15.49 14.21 8.18
N TYR A 141 16.41 13.40 7.83
CA TYR A 141 17.72 13.89 7.45
C TYR A 141 18.46 12.95 6.63
#